data_e69be80a32ef6486c1662cb1e429137d
#
_entry.id   e69be80a32ef6486c1662cb1e429137d
#
_cell.length_a   1.000
_cell.length_b   1.000
_cell.length_c   1.000
_cell.angle_alpha   90.00
_cell.angle_beta   90.00
_cell.angle_gamma   90.00
#
_symmetry.space_group_name_H-M   'P 1'
#
loop_
_entity.id
_entity.type
_entity.pdbx_description
1 polymer ?
#
loop_
_entity_poly.entity_id
_entity_poly.type
_entity_poly.pdbx_seq_one_letter_code
_entity_poly.pdbx_strand_id
1 'polypeptide(L)'
;LKCSNDLEVYTIDAPSKETLEEICNIRQPVVFDFFNENLMNECNIENLETEYGAFDVNLRDNNNHDKNTEQYLPFLLKEALTIFRDGESKKYFSEKNQDFLIETGLIKKMQYNDGFLRPPMVSKCEYDLVCGEVGVKTPLRYYLNYRNYYYVTSGEINIKLVPPNKTKYLYENKDYDNYEFSSPLDLWEIQDQYKNNFDKIKVLDLTLKPGQIVYIPAYWWYTIKFTTFSSVCKFSYRTFMSSLANSPDLVMKLLQQQNVKRDMFEKIDVLKSNEKVKEKN
;
A
#
# COMPACT_ATOMS: atom_id res chain seq x y z
N LEU A 1 7.61 -21.56 -4.12
CA LEU A 1 8.24 -20.24 -3.95
C LEU A 1 9.27 -20.34 -2.83
N LYS A 2 10.57 -20.21 -3.14
CA LYS A 2 11.60 -20.11 -2.10
C LYS A 2 11.53 -18.70 -1.55
N CYS A 3 11.09 -18.54 -0.30
CA CYS A 3 11.29 -17.30 0.47
C CYS A 3 12.55 -17.48 1.30
N SER A 4 13.36 -16.45 1.42
CA SER A 4 14.42 -16.45 2.40
C SER A 4 13.81 -16.52 3.81
N ASN A 5 14.37 -17.34 4.67
CA ASN A 5 13.99 -17.42 6.07
C ASN A 5 14.89 -16.51 6.94
N ASP A 6 15.81 -15.80 6.32
CA ASP A 6 16.69 -14.89 7.02
C ASP A 6 15.87 -13.68 7.48
N LEU A 7 16.06 -13.33 8.73
CA LEU A 7 15.37 -12.24 9.40
C LEU A 7 16.32 -11.03 9.50
N GLU A 8 16.92 -10.67 8.38
CA GLU A 8 17.78 -9.52 8.24
C GLU A 8 17.31 -8.67 7.07
N VAL A 9 17.44 -7.37 7.20
CA VAL A 9 17.24 -6.43 6.10
C VAL A 9 18.63 -6.07 5.57
N TYR A 10 18.86 -6.30 4.30
CA TYR A 10 20.11 -5.89 3.67
C TYR A 10 20.05 -4.39 3.38
N THR A 11 21.12 -3.69 3.72
CA THR A 11 21.32 -2.29 3.32
C THR A 11 22.46 -2.25 2.31
N ILE A 12 22.26 -1.57 1.20
CA ILE A 12 23.23 -1.49 0.10
C ILE A 12 23.32 -0.05 -0.36
N ASP A 13 24.53 0.45 -0.45
CA ASP A 13 24.79 1.76 -1.00
C ASP A 13 24.74 1.70 -2.53
N ALA A 14 23.82 2.43 -3.16
CA ALA A 14 23.72 2.64 -4.62
C ALA A 14 24.04 1.39 -5.49
N PRO A 15 23.20 0.34 -5.47
CA PRO A 15 23.46 -0.89 -6.22
C PRO A 15 23.42 -0.65 -7.74
N SER A 16 24.17 -1.45 -8.50
CA SER A 16 23.99 -1.52 -9.95
C SER A 16 22.65 -2.22 -10.29
N LYS A 17 22.18 -2.09 -11.54
CA LYS A 17 20.95 -2.78 -11.98
C LYS A 17 21.07 -4.30 -11.82
N GLU A 18 22.24 -4.85 -12.19
CA GLU A 18 22.53 -6.28 -12.09
C GLU A 18 22.51 -6.76 -10.65
N THR A 19 23.16 -6.01 -9.75
CA THR A 19 23.16 -6.30 -8.30
C THR A 19 21.74 -6.24 -7.73
N LEU A 20 20.95 -5.24 -8.12
CA LEU A 20 19.53 -5.15 -7.68
C LEU A 20 18.72 -6.36 -8.16
N GLU A 21 18.92 -6.82 -9.41
CA GLU A 21 18.24 -8.01 -9.93
C GLU A 21 18.59 -9.28 -9.14
N GLU A 22 19.87 -9.48 -8.84
CA GLU A 22 20.34 -10.62 -8.05
C GLU A 22 19.71 -10.64 -6.65
N ILE A 23 19.71 -9.48 -5.98
CA ILE A 23 19.16 -9.32 -4.63
C ILE A 23 17.64 -9.54 -4.64
N CYS A 24 16.93 -8.96 -5.59
CA CYS A 24 15.49 -9.16 -5.72
C CYS A 24 15.12 -10.63 -5.98
N ASN A 25 16.00 -11.40 -6.64
CA ASN A 25 15.78 -12.83 -6.88
C ASN A 25 15.88 -13.68 -5.59
N ILE A 26 16.61 -13.22 -4.58
CA ILE A 26 16.67 -13.85 -3.25
C ILE A 26 15.34 -13.71 -2.51
N ARG A 27 14.51 -12.70 -2.87
CA ARG A 27 13.22 -12.38 -2.23
C ARG A 27 13.35 -12.02 -0.76
N GLN A 28 14.37 -11.26 -0.45
CA GLN A 28 14.65 -10.67 0.85
C GLN A 28 14.38 -9.17 0.79
N PRO A 29 13.80 -8.54 1.83
CA PRO A 29 13.70 -7.09 1.89
C PRO A 29 15.08 -6.43 1.85
N VAL A 30 15.19 -5.35 1.09
CA VAL A 30 16.45 -4.61 0.90
C VAL A 30 16.16 -3.12 0.95
N VAL A 31 17.00 -2.37 1.65
CA VAL A 31 17.04 -0.91 1.66
C VAL A 31 18.26 -0.44 0.89
N PHE A 32 18.09 0.53 0.03
CA PHE A 32 19.19 1.16 -0.70
C PHE A 32 18.93 2.64 -0.99
N ASP A 33 19.99 3.39 -1.22
CA ASP A 33 19.88 4.78 -1.63
C ASP A 33 19.54 4.87 -3.13
N PHE A 34 18.52 5.66 -3.44
CA PHE A 34 18.02 5.87 -4.80
C PHE A 34 17.99 7.35 -5.13
N PHE A 35 19.09 7.84 -5.72
CA PHE A 35 19.21 9.24 -6.08
C PHE A 35 18.47 9.54 -7.39
N ASN A 36 17.24 10.02 -7.28
CA ASN A 36 16.45 10.48 -8.40
C ASN A 36 15.90 11.88 -8.11
N GLU A 37 16.65 12.89 -8.54
CA GLU A 37 16.31 14.30 -8.32
C GLU A 37 14.95 14.66 -8.90
N ASN A 38 14.60 14.12 -10.06
CA ASN A 38 13.32 14.39 -10.69
C ASN A 38 12.15 13.95 -9.81
N LEU A 39 12.18 12.71 -9.32
CA LEU A 39 11.11 12.19 -8.43
C LEU A 39 11.13 12.92 -7.07
N MET A 40 12.31 13.22 -6.53
CA MET A 40 12.43 13.98 -5.28
C MET A 40 11.79 15.36 -5.40
N ASN A 41 12.06 16.07 -6.47
CA ASN A 41 11.54 17.43 -6.68
C ASN A 41 10.04 17.41 -7.00
N GLU A 42 9.58 16.45 -7.80
CA GLU A 42 8.19 16.38 -8.22
C GLU A 42 7.22 15.86 -7.14
N CYS A 43 7.69 14.93 -6.32
CA CYS A 43 6.86 14.26 -5.32
C CYS A 43 7.17 14.69 -3.88
N ASN A 44 7.93 15.77 -3.66
CA ASN A 44 8.05 16.36 -2.34
C ASN A 44 6.77 17.11 -1.94
N ILE A 45 6.53 17.24 -0.64
CA ILE A 45 5.30 17.81 -0.12
C ILE A 45 5.05 19.25 -0.57
N GLU A 46 6.10 20.07 -0.65
CA GLU A 46 5.99 21.48 -1.05
C GLU A 46 5.52 21.61 -2.50
N ASN A 47 6.11 20.84 -3.41
CA ASN A 47 5.73 20.83 -4.81
C ASN A 47 4.33 20.22 -5.00
N LEU A 48 4.01 19.16 -4.28
CA LEU A 48 2.68 18.55 -4.32
C LEU A 48 1.59 19.54 -3.90
N GLU A 49 1.82 20.30 -2.84
CA GLU A 49 0.88 21.32 -2.37
C GLU A 49 0.70 22.46 -3.38
N THR A 50 1.82 22.93 -3.97
CA THR A 50 1.83 24.09 -4.85
C THR A 50 1.24 23.77 -6.22
N GLU A 51 1.68 22.69 -6.85
CA GLU A 51 1.32 22.35 -8.22
C GLU A 51 0.02 21.53 -8.33
N TYR A 52 -0.24 20.69 -7.34
CA TYR A 52 -1.31 19.69 -7.44
C TYR A 52 -2.36 19.80 -6.33
N GLY A 53 -2.31 20.81 -5.49
CA GLY A 53 -3.20 20.98 -4.33
C GLY A 53 -4.70 21.02 -4.65
N ALA A 54 -5.08 21.33 -5.90
CA ALA A 54 -6.46 21.41 -6.37
C ALA A 54 -7.02 20.07 -6.90
N PHE A 55 -6.22 19.02 -6.94
CA PHE A 55 -6.66 17.70 -7.40
C PHE A 55 -7.08 16.82 -6.23
N ASP A 56 -7.98 15.87 -6.50
CA ASP A 56 -8.49 14.97 -5.49
C ASP A 56 -7.54 13.80 -5.22
N VAL A 57 -7.40 13.45 -3.95
CA VAL A 57 -6.71 12.26 -3.45
C VAL A 57 -7.63 11.41 -2.58
N ASN A 58 -7.37 10.13 -2.53
CA ASN A 58 -8.12 9.20 -1.71
C ASN A 58 -7.60 9.22 -0.27
N LEU A 59 -8.44 9.60 0.67
CA LEU A 59 -8.15 9.59 2.10
C LEU A 59 -8.76 8.35 2.75
N ARG A 60 -7.96 7.63 3.54
CA ARG A 60 -8.41 6.46 4.30
C ARG A 60 -8.33 6.74 5.80
N ASP A 61 -9.43 6.43 6.52
CA ASP A 61 -9.44 6.38 7.99
C ASP A 61 -8.95 5.00 8.44
N ASN A 62 -7.83 4.96 9.14
CA ASN A 62 -7.25 3.71 9.65
C ASN A 62 -8.09 3.06 10.77
N ASN A 63 -8.95 3.82 11.43
CA ASN A 63 -9.81 3.33 12.52
C ASN A 63 -11.15 2.79 12.02
N ASN A 64 -11.47 3.01 10.75
CA ASN A 64 -12.70 2.50 10.15
C ASN A 64 -12.49 1.06 9.67
N HIS A 65 -12.96 0.11 10.45
CA HIS A 65 -12.92 -1.32 10.12
C HIS A 65 -14.24 -1.86 9.59
N ASP A 66 -15.25 -1.00 9.39
CA ASP A 66 -16.54 -1.42 8.87
C ASP A 66 -16.45 -1.71 7.36
N LYS A 67 -16.71 -2.97 6.99
CA LYS A 67 -16.68 -3.43 5.60
C LYS A 67 -17.80 -2.83 4.73
N ASN A 68 -18.85 -2.30 5.36
CA ASN A 68 -20.00 -1.73 4.66
C ASN A 68 -19.87 -0.22 4.38
N THR A 69 -18.84 0.43 4.89
CA THR A 69 -18.56 1.85 4.63
C THR A 69 -17.48 2.00 3.57
N GLU A 70 -17.56 3.09 2.79
CA GLU A 70 -16.51 3.44 1.86
C GLU A 70 -15.20 3.63 2.62
N GLN A 71 -14.19 2.83 2.25
CA GLN A 71 -12.87 2.89 2.92
C GLN A 71 -12.07 4.13 2.52
N TYR A 72 -12.40 4.73 1.39
CA TYR A 72 -11.69 5.86 0.80
C TYR A 72 -12.66 7.00 0.52
N LEU A 73 -12.30 8.19 0.97
CA LEU A 73 -13.04 9.42 0.73
C LEU A 73 -12.20 10.35 -0.15
N PRO A 74 -12.75 10.92 -1.22
CA PRO A 74 -12.05 11.91 -2.03
C PRO A 74 -11.94 13.23 -1.27
N PHE A 75 -10.74 13.80 -1.23
CA PHE A 75 -10.44 15.11 -0.67
C PHE A 75 -9.48 15.86 -1.59
N LEU A 76 -9.60 17.18 -1.64
CA LEU A 76 -8.57 18.00 -2.28
C LEU A 76 -7.22 17.76 -1.60
N LEU A 77 -6.18 17.57 -2.39
CA LEU A 77 -4.84 17.30 -1.85
C LEU A 77 -4.40 18.36 -0.83
N LYS A 78 -4.65 19.64 -1.11
CA LYS A 78 -4.33 20.73 -0.19
C LYS A 78 -5.01 20.59 1.19
N GLU A 79 -6.27 20.17 1.20
CA GLU A 79 -7.02 19.93 2.45
C GLU A 79 -6.47 18.71 3.18
N ALA A 80 -6.20 17.61 2.46
CA ALA A 80 -5.59 16.41 3.01
C ALA A 80 -4.21 16.71 3.63
N LEU A 81 -3.36 17.48 2.94
CA LEU A 81 -2.04 17.88 3.46
C LEU A 81 -2.14 18.76 4.72
N THR A 82 -3.18 19.60 4.83
CA THR A 82 -3.44 20.38 6.04
C THR A 82 -3.77 19.45 7.22
N ILE A 83 -4.67 18.47 7.02
CA ILE A 83 -5.00 17.45 8.03
C ILE A 83 -3.74 16.70 8.47
N PHE A 84 -2.90 16.28 7.53
CA PHE A 84 -1.68 15.51 7.82
C PHE A 84 -0.63 16.33 8.58
N ARG A 85 -0.57 17.65 8.34
CA ARG A 85 0.36 18.55 9.01
C ARG A 85 -0.06 18.82 10.45
N ASP A 86 -1.35 18.99 10.70
CA ASP A 86 -1.89 19.27 12.03
C ASP A 86 -1.68 18.08 12.99
N GLY A 87 -1.73 16.85 12.48
CA GLY A 87 -1.35 15.64 13.23
C GLY A 87 -2.22 15.34 14.47
N GLU A 88 -3.37 15.98 14.62
CA GLU A 88 -4.21 15.85 15.81
C GLU A 88 -5.00 14.54 15.83
N SER A 89 -5.48 14.11 14.67
CA SER A 89 -6.40 12.98 14.58
C SER A 89 -5.67 11.63 14.65
N LYS A 90 -4.45 11.54 14.12
CA LYS A 90 -3.64 10.32 13.98
C LYS A 90 -4.38 9.15 13.32
N LYS A 91 -5.24 9.46 12.37
CA LYS A 91 -6.15 8.50 11.75
C LYS A 91 -5.97 8.37 10.25
N TYR A 92 -5.56 9.46 9.58
CA TYR A 92 -5.70 9.56 8.14
C TYR A 92 -4.39 9.37 7.40
N PHE A 93 -4.46 8.61 6.31
CA PHE A 93 -3.42 8.52 5.31
C PHE A 93 -4.04 8.41 3.92
N SER A 94 -3.27 8.77 2.90
CA SER A 94 -3.70 8.74 1.51
C SER A 94 -2.95 7.64 0.77
N GLU A 95 -3.69 6.85 0.01
CA GLU A 95 -3.18 5.79 -0.87
C GLU A 95 -4.20 5.44 -1.96
N LYS A 96 -3.84 4.60 -2.94
CA LYS A 96 -4.65 4.25 -4.12
C LYS A 96 -5.01 5.47 -4.96
N ASN A 97 -4.04 6.35 -5.14
CA ASN A 97 -4.16 7.63 -5.84
C ASN A 97 -3.85 7.51 -7.34
N GLN A 98 -4.23 6.42 -7.98
CA GLN A 98 -3.93 6.21 -9.40
C GLN A 98 -4.59 7.27 -10.29
N ASP A 99 -5.83 7.65 -9.99
CA ASP A 99 -6.56 8.66 -10.76
C ASP A 99 -5.88 10.03 -10.62
N PHE A 100 -5.51 10.42 -9.41
CA PHE A 100 -4.71 11.60 -9.14
C PHE A 100 -3.40 11.63 -9.95
N LEU A 101 -2.66 10.52 -9.99
CA LEU A 101 -1.41 10.43 -10.75
C LEU A 101 -1.63 10.55 -12.26
N ILE A 102 -2.77 10.09 -12.78
CA ILE A 102 -3.14 10.20 -14.19
C ILE A 102 -3.53 11.64 -14.52
N GLU A 103 -4.41 12.25 -13.75
CA GLU A 103 -4.94 13.60 -13.97
C GLU A 103 -3.84 14.67 -13.87
N THR A 104 -2.94 14.55 -12.90
CA THR A 104 -1.79 15.44 -12.74
C THR A 104 -0.65 15.19 -13.73
N GLY A 105 -0.66 14.04 -14.39
CA GLY A 105 0.43 13.60 -15.27
C GLY A 105 1.67 13.08 -14.52
N LEU A 106 1.66 13.04 -13.18
CA LEU A 106 2.74 12.50 -12.35
C LEU A 106 3.04 11.04 -12.69
N ILE A 107 2.04 10.27 -13.13
CA ILE A 107 2.23 8.89 -13.55
C ILE A 107 3.29 8.76 -14.65
N LYS A 108 3.35 9.69 -15.61
CA LYS A 108 4.34 9.70 -16.68
C LYS A 108 5.74 9.98 -16.12
N LYS A 109 5.85 10.90 -15.17
CA LYS A 109 7.11 11.22 -14.51
C LYS A 109 7.65 10.00 -13.74
N MET A 110 6.79 9.28 -13.03
CA MET A 110 7.17 8.03 -12.37
C MET A 110 7.59 6.95 -13.38
N GLN A 111 6.87 6.80 -14.50
CA GLN A 111 7.17 5.84 -15.56
C GLN A 111 8.52 6.10 -16.25
N TYR A 112 8.90 7.35 -16.45
CA TYR A 112 10.19 7.71 -17.05
C TYR A 112 11.37 7.46 -16.11
N ASN A 113 11.13 7.50 -14.81
CA ASN A 113 12.18 7.41 -13.79
C ASN A 113 12.30 6.01 -13.16
N ASP A 114 11.44 5.04 -13.53
CA ASP A 114 11.44 3.71 -12.91
C ASP A 114 12.28 2.65 -13.62
N GLY A 115 13.01 3.02 -14.69
CA GLY A 115 13.79 2.07 -15.49
C GLY A 115 14.77 1.22 -14.68
N PHE A 116 15.34 1.81 -13.63
CA PHE A 116 16.23 1.10 -12.71
C PHE A 116 15.45 0.06 -11.85
N LEU A 117 14.23 0.36 -11.42
CA LEU A 117 13.43 -0.48 -10.54
C LEU A 117 12.69 -1.59 -11.29
N ARG A 118 12.38 -1.35 -12.56
CA ARG A 118 11.54 -2.21 -13.38
C ARG A 118 12.22 -3.56 -13.67
N PRO A 119 11.57 -4.70 -13.30
CA PRO A 119 12.12 -6.02 -13.59
C PRO A 119 12.05 -6.35 -15.09
N PRO A 120 12.84 -7.31 -15.59
CA PRO A 120 12.66 -7.85 -16.92
C PRO A 120 11.30 -8.55 -17.05
N MET A 121 10.76 -8.59 -18.28
CA MET A 121 9.49 -9.26 -18.61
C MET A 121 8.29 -8.78 -17.78
N VAL A 122 8.26 -7.50 -17.42
CA VAL A 122 7.15 -6.90 -16.71
C VAL A 122 5.87 -6.92 -17.57
N SER A 123 4.75 -7.33 -16.99
CA SER A 123 3.43 -7.35 -17.65
C SER A 123 2.54 -6.20 -17.17
N LYS A 124 2.72 -5.73 -15.94
CA LYS A 124 1.96 -4.62 -15.36
C LYS A 124 2.83 -3.79 -14.42
N CYS A 125 2.75 -2.48 -14.59
CA CYS A 125 3.30 -1.49 -13.66
C CYS A 125 2.15 -0.79 -12.95
N GLU A 126 2.23 -0.64 -11.65
CA GLU A 126 1.30 0.11 -10.82
C GLU A 126 2.10 1.11 -10.00
N TYR A 127 1.60 2.35 -9.99
CA TYR A 127 2.23 3.47 -9.28
C TYR A 127 1.23 4.05 -8.30
N ASP A 128 1.73 4.54 -7.18
CA ASP A 128 0.92 5.20 -6.17
C ASP A 128 1.73 6.28 -5.46
N LEU A 129 1.05 7.27 -4.93
CA LEU A 129 1.59 8.27 -4.03
C LEU A 129 0.93 8.08 -2.68
N VAL A 130 1.72 7.80 -1.67
CA VAL A 130 1.26 7.53 -0.30
C VAL A 130 1.71 8.67 0.60
N CYS A 131 0.77 9.34 1.24
CA CYS A 131 1.04 10.39 2.22
C CYS A 131 0.33 10.06 3.53
N GLY A 132 0.88 10.47 4.64
CA GLY A 132 0.28 10.17 5.94
C GLY A 132 0.51 11.23 6.99
N GLU A 133 -0.47 11.32 7.87
CA GLU A 133 -0.45 12.13 9.08
C GLU A 133 0.61 11.60 10.05
N VAL A 134 1.21 12.50 10.83
CA VAL A 134 2.22 12.12 11.84
C VAL A 134 1.65 11.13 12.85
N GLY A 135 2.33 10.00 13.02
CA GLY A 135 1.95 8.95 13.97
C GLY A 135 0.94 7.93 13.44
N VAL A 136 0.35 8.16 12.26
CA VAL A 136 -0.59 7.23 11.65
C VAL A 136 0.13 5.95 11.19
N LYS A 137 -0.59 4.84 11.24
CA LYS A 137 -0.12 3.50 10.85
C LYS A 137 -0.96 3.00 9.69
N THR A 138 -0.38 2.29 8.73
CA THR A 138 -1.16 1.53 7.74
C THR A 138 -1.55 0.16 8.32
N PRO A 139 -2.63 -0.48 7.86
CA PRO A 139 -2.94 -1.86 8.23
C PRO A 139 -1.78 -2.80 7.94
N LEU A 140 -1.61 -3.84 8.77
CA LEU A 140 -0.68 -4.93 8.47
C LEU A 140 -1.23 -5.73 7.29
N ARG A 141 -0.49 -5.79 6.18
CA ARG A 141 -0.94 -6.40 4.93
C ARG A 141 0.22 -6.89 4.08
N TYR A 142 -0.09 -7.65 3.02
CA TYR A 142 0.89 -8.04 1.99
C TYR A 142 0.30 -7.83 0.58
N TYR A 143 1.20 -7.82 -0.41
CA TYR A 143 0.83 -7.74 -1.82
C TYR A 143 1.32 -8.96 -2.60
N LEU A 144 0.56 -9.31 -3.65
CA LEU A 144 0.89 -10.39 -4.56
C LEU A 144 1.80 -9.95 -5.71
N ASN A 145 2.07 -8.65 -5.83
CA ASN A 145 2.94 -8.13 -6.87
C ASN A 145 4.35 -8.68 -6.72
N TYR A 146 5.00 -8.98 -7.84
CA TYR A 146 6.33 -9.59 -7.87
C TYR A 146 7.37 -8.74 -7.13
N ARG A 147 7.33 -7.40 -7.34
CA ARG A 147 8.16 -6.42 -6.62
C ARG A 147 7.32 -5.25 -6.17
N ASN A 148 7.58 -4.79 -4.97
CA ASN A 148 7.02 -3.56 -4.42
C ASN A 148 8.16 -2.72 -3.87
N TYR A 149 8.20 -1.45 -4.25
CA TYR A 149 9.17 -0.48 -3.77
C TYR A 149 8.45 0.70 -3.15
N TYR A 150 8.99 1.18 -2.04
CA TYR A 150 8.55 2.40 -1.36
C TYR A 150 9.73 3.36 -1.30
N TYR A 151 9.62 4.46 -2.02
CA TYR A 151 10.63 5.50 -2.14
C TYR A 151 10.20 6.73 -1.37
N VAL A 152 10.95 7.11 -0.35
CA VAL A 152 10.65 8.28 0.47
C VAL A 152 11.14 9.53 -0.23
N THR A 153 10.23 10.46 -0.52
CA THR A 153 10.53 11.75 -1.15
C THR A 153 10.54 12.89 -0.15
N SER A 154 9.76 12.78 0.93
CA SER A 154 9.75 13.74 2.03
C SER A 154 9.44 13.05 3.35
N GLY A 155 9.95 13.58 4.44
CA GLY A 155 9.69 13.09 5.79
C GLY A 155 10.44 11.79 6.12
N GLU A 156 9.97 11.08 7.13
CA GLU A 156 10.55 9.82 7.62
C GLU A 156 9.45 8.83 7.94
N ILE A 157 9.65 7.58 7.57
CA ILE A 157 8.72 6.48 7.85
C ILE A 157 9.42 5.32 8.53
N ASN A 158 8.70 4.65 9.43
CA ASN A 158 9.10 3.37 9.98
C ASN A 158 8.29 2.25 9.34
N ILE A 159 8.95 1.15 8.99
CA ILE A 159 8.31 -0.02 8.40
C ILE A 159 8.60 -1.24 9.25
N LYS A 160 7.56 -1.97 9.60
CA LYS A 160 7.69 -3.29 10.21
C LYS A 160 7.36 -4.37 9.20
N LEU A 161 8.20 -5.40 9.13
CA LEU A 161 8.09 -6.50 8.18
C LEU A 161 8.02 -7.85 8.88
N VAL A 162 7.20 -8.75 8.33
CA VAL A 162 7.12 -10.15 8.79
C VAL A 162 7.20 -11.07 7.58
N PRO A 163 8.05 -12.12 7.64
CA PRO A 163 8.21 -13.04 6.52
C PRO A 163 6.97 -13.91 6.28
N PRO A 164 6.74 -14.37 5.04
CA PRO A 164 5.56 -15.14 4.66
C PRO A 164 5.35 -16.45 5.44
N ASN A 165 6.43 -17.08 5.92
CA ASN A 165 6.36 -18.33 6.69
C ASN A 165 5.67 -18.16 8.06
N LYS A 166 5.40 -16.92 8.49
CA LYS A 166 4.70 -16.58 9.73
C LYS A 166 3.22 -16.26 9.54
N THR A 167 2.70 -16.27 8.32
CA THR A 167 1.30 -15.96 7.98
C THR A 167 0.29 -16.68 8.87
N LYS A 168 0.54 -17.94 9.23
CA LYS A 168 -0.35 -18.73 10.11
C LYS A 168 -0.59 -18.13 11.50
N TYR A 169 0.25 -17.19 11.94
CA TYR A 169 0.14 -16.50 13.24
C TYR A 169 -0.46 -15.09 13.10
N LEU A 170 -0.71 -14.64 11.86
CA LEU A 170 -1.13 -13.27 11.57
C LEU A 170 -2.64 -13.11 11.33
N TYR A 171 -3.44 -14.18 11.51
CA TYR A 171 -4.90 -14.11 11.35
C TYR A 171 -5.32 -13.50 10.01
N GLU A 172 -4.78 -14.04 8.92
CA GLU A 172 -4.98 -13.55 7.56
C GLU A 172 -6.46 -13.37 7.21
N ASN A 173 -6.83 -12.19 6.74
CA ASN A 173 -8.12 -11.87 6.15
C ASN A 173 -7.92 -11.55 4.66
N LYS A 174 -8.63 -12.27 3.78
CA LYS A 174 -8.57 -12.09 2.33
C LYS A 174 -9.81 -11.36 1.85
N ASP A 175 -9.66 -10.10 1.54
CA ASP A 175 -10.69 -9.29 0.91
C ASP A 175 -10.44 -9.25 -0.59
N TYR A 176 -11.17 -10.05 -1.34
CA TYR A 176 -11.05 -10.10 -2.80
C TYR A 176 -11.78 -8.95 -3.51
N ASP A 177 -12.75 -8.28 -2.86
CA ASP A 177 -13.45 -7.13 -3.43
C ASP A 177 -12.49 -5.94 -3.59
N ASN A 178 -11.81 -5.58 -2.50
CA ASN A 178 -10.80 -4.52 -2.49
C ASN A 178 -9.42 -5.02 -2.91
N TYR A 179 -9.27 -6.34 -3.13
CA TYR A 179 -8.01 -7.02 -3.40
C TYR A 179 -6.95 -6.70 -2.35
N GLU A 180 -7.37 -6.73 -1.08
CA GLU A 180 -6.53 -6.44 0.07
C GLU A 180 -6.39 -7.68 0.97
N PHE A 181 -5.16 -8.04 1.27
CA PHE A 181 -4.80 -9.17 2.12
C PHE A 181 -4.21 -8.62 3.41
N SER A 182 -5.02 -8.60 4.46
CA SER A 182 -4.71 -7.88 5.70
C SER A 182 -4.78 -8.76 6.94
N SER A 183 -4.30 -8.23 8.05
CA SER A 183 -4.36 -8.83 9.37
C SER A 183 -4.96 -7.84 10.36
N PRO A 184 -5.77 -8.29 11.31
CA PRO A 184 -6.28 -7.46 12.40
C PRO A 184 -5.22 -7.16 13.47
N LEU A 185 -4.05 -7.78 13.38
CA LEU A 185 -2.96 -7.62 14.34
C LEU A 185 -2.22 -6.31 14.10
N ASP A 186 -2.07 -5.50 15.14
CA ASP A 186 -1.24 -4.30 15.12
C ASP A 186 0.16 -4.61 15.65
N LEU A 187 1.18 -4.51 14.79
CA LEU A 187 2.57 -4.73 15.17
C LEU A 187 3.18 -3.59 16.01
N TRP A 188 2.50 -2.45 16.10
CA TRP A 188 2.96 -1.28 16.86
C TRP A 188 2.40 -1.26 18.29
N GLU A 189 1.17 -1.79 18.46
CA GLU A 189 0.47 -1.92 19.73
C GLU A 189 -0.20 -3.28 19.78
N ILE A 190 0.46 -4.25 20.41
CA ILE A 190 0.02 -5.64 20.41
C ILE A 190 -1.19 -5.77 21.33
N GLN A 191 -2.33 -6.16 20.76
CA GLN A 191 -3.54 -6.43 21.51
C GLN A 191 -3.36 -7.71 22.33
N ASP A 192 -3.89 -7.73 23.58
CA ASP A 192 -3.74 -8.84 24.53
C ASP A 192 -4.17 -10.20 23.95
N GLN A 193 -5.24 -10.21 23.16
CA GLN A 193 -5.77 -11.41 22.50
C GLN A 193 -4.79 -12.07 21.52
N TYR A 194 -3.79 -11.36 21.02
CA TYR A 194 -2.84 -11.87 20.02
C TYR A 194 -1.44 -12.14 20.57
N LYS A 195 -1.17 -11.80 21.84
CA LYS A 195 0.17 -11.93 22.46
C LYS A 195 0.78 -13.33 22.31
N ASN A 196 0.01 -14.39 22.57
CA ASN A 196 0.50 -15.77 22.51
C ASN A 196 1.03 -16.18 21.12
N ASN A 197 0.49 -15.62 20.05
CA ASN A 197 0.94 -15.89 18.69
C ASN A 197 2.02 -14.90 18.26
N PHE A 198 1.97 -13.67 18.78
CA PHE A 198 2.98 -12.66 18.50
C PHE A 198 4.39 -13.08 18.94
N ASP A 199 4.54 -13.74 20.10
CA ASP A 199 5.81 -14.25 20.59
C ASP A 199 6.50 -15.27 19.65
N LYS A 200 5.73 -15.82 18.69
CA LYS A 200 6.24 -16.75 17.66
C LYS A 200 6.67 -16.05 16.37
N ILE A 201 6.46 -14.72 16.30
CA ILE A 201 6.74 -13.90 15.15
C ILE A 201 7.98 -13.07 15.42
N LYS A 202 8.95 -13.12 14.53
CA LYS A 202 10.07 -12.17 14.54
C LYS A 202 9.75 -11.06 13.55
N VAL A 203 9.77 -9.84 14.03
CA VAL A 203 9.48 -8.63 13.25
C VAL A 203 10.81 -7.96 12.91
N LEU A 204 10.96 -7.58 11.64
CA LEU A 204 12.03 -6.68 11.20
C LEU A 204 11.52 -5.24 11.30
N ASP A 205 12.34 -4.35 11.80
CA ASP A 205 12.03 -2.93 11.96
C ASP A 205 13.07 -2.09 11.21
N LEU A 206 12.61 -1.15 10.41
CA LEU A 206 13.48 -0.26 9.63
C LEU A 206 12.90 1.14 9.53
N THR A 207 13.81 2.10 9.49
CA THR A 207 13.51 3.52 9.29
C THR A 207 14.03 3.94 7.93
N LEU A 208 13.21 4.65 7.16
CA LEU A 208 13.56 5.20 5.87
C LEU A 208 13.48 6.71 5.88
N LYS A 209 14.50 7.32 5.29
CA LYS A 209 14.65 8.76 5.12
C LYS A 209 14.52 9.17 3.64
N PRO A 210 14.32 10.46 3.34
CA PRO A 210 14.27 10.93 1.97
C PRO A 210 15.50 10.47 1.15
N GLY A 211 15.23 10.01 -0.08
CA GLY A 211 16.24 9.42 -0.95
C GLY A 211 16.46 7.92 -0.78
N GLN A 212 15.89 7.32 0.25
CA GLN A 212 15.95 5.87 0.48
C GLN A 212 14.74 5.16 -0.08
N ILE A 213 14.97 3.95 -0.55
CA ILE A 213 13.95 3.06 -1.08
C ILE A 213 14.05 1.69 -0.40
N VAL A 214 12.91 1.09 -0.10
CA VAL A 214 12.83 -0.30 0.34
C VAL A 214 12.19 -1.16 -0.73
N TYR A 215 12.78 -2.29 -1.00
CA TYR A 215 12.18 -3.39 -1.74
C TYR A 215 11.48 -4.35 -0.78
N ILE A 216 10.18 -4.57 -0.99
CA ILE A 216 9.37 -5.55 -0.26
C ILE A 216 8.92 -6.63 -1.24
N PRO A 217 9.40 -7.88 -1.07
CA PRO A 217 9.02 -8.99 -1.94
C PRO A 217 7.54 -9.35 -1.83
N ALA A 218 7.01 -10.08 -2.82
CA ALA A 218 5.66 -10.64 -2.75
C ALA A 218 5.44 -11.47 -1.48
N TYR A 219 4.23 -11.41 -0.91
CA TYR A 219 3.78 -12.12 0.28
C TYR A 219 4.46 -11.71 1.61
N TRP A 220 5.42 -10.78 1.60
CA TRP A 220 5.93 -10.22 2.84
C TRP A 220 4.89 -9.30 3.46
N TRP A 221 4.58 -9.55 4.73
CA TRP A 221 3.71 -8.70 5.52
C TRP A 221 4.43 -7.43 5.91
N TYR A 222 3.74 -6.30 5.83
CA TYR A 222 4.31 -5.01 6.19
C TYR A 222 3.24 -4.06 6.72
N THR A 223 3.67 -3.14 7.55
CA THR A 223 2.93 -1.96 7.99
C THR A 223 3.87 -0.78 8.05
N ILE A 224 3.38 0.37 7.65
CA ILE A 224 4.12 1.64 7.63
C ILE A 224 3.57 2.52 8.75
N LYS A 225 4.46 3.17 9.51
CA LYS A 225 4.14 4.24 10.44
C LYS A 225 4.83 5.51 9.98
N PHE A 226 4.07 6.56 9.81
CA PHE A 226 4.58 7.88 9.47
C PHE A 226 5.12 8.55 10.72
N THR A 227 6.44 8.67 10.88
CA THR A 227 7.06 9.32 12.05
C THR A 227 7.03 10.84 11.94
N THR A 228 7.11 11.32 10.72
CA THR A 228 6.89 12.72 10.36
C THR A 228 5.88 12.80 9.23
N PHE A 229 5.40 13.99 8.93
CA PHE A 229 4.60 14.21 7.73
C PHE A 229 5.42 13.83 6.49
N SER A 230 4.97 12.83 5.76
CA SER A 230 5.79 12.16 4.75
C SER A 230 5.06 11.95 3.43
N SER A 231 5.84 11.98 2.35
CA SER A 231 5.43 11.59 1.00
C SER A 231 6.30 10.43 0.51
N VAL A 232 5.65 9.40 -0.03
CA VAL A 232 6.26 8.16 -0.46
C VAL A 232 5.74 7.75 -1.82
N CYS A 233 6.62 7.60 -2.79
CA CYS A 233 6.28 7.02 -4.09
C CYS A 233 6.32 5.49 -4.01
N LYS A 234 5.24 4.84 -4.41
CA LYS A 234 5.14 3.39 -4.48
C LYS A 234 5.22 2.92 -5.92
N PHE A 235 6.07 1.92 -6.16
CA PHE A 235 6.22 1.25 -7.44
C PHE A 235 5.93 -0.24 -7.26
N SER A 236 5.00 -0.77 -8.03
CA SER A 236 4.64 -2.19 -7.96
C SER A 236 4.65 -2.81 -9.35
N TYR A 237 5.29 -3.96 -9.46
CA TYR A 237 5.48 -4.64 -10.74
C TYR A 237 4.96 -6.06 -10.70
N ARG A 238 4.30 -6.47 -11.80
CA ARG A 238 3.96 -7.87 -12.08
C ARG A 238 4.69 -8.33 -13.32
N THR A 239 5.17 -9.55 -13.32
CA THR A 239 5.67 -10.24 -14.50
C THR A 239 4.61 -11.19 -15.04
N PHE A 240 4.75 -11.66 -16.27
CA PHE A 240 3.85 -12.68 -16.83
C PHE A 240 3.79 -13.92 -15.96
N MET A 241 4.95 -14.39 -15.47
CA MET A 241 5.02 -15.57 -14.61
C MET A 241 4.36 -15.35 -13.26
N SER A 242 4.50 -14.18 -12.65
CA SER A 242 3.81 -13.85 -11.38
C SER A 242 2.30 -13.74 -11.58
N SER A 243 1.84 -13.22 -12.71
CA SER A 243 0.41 -13.14 -13.04
C SER A 243 -0.19 -14.53 -13.21
N LEU A 244 0.54 -15.45 -13.88
CA LEU A 244 0.12 -16.84 -14.02
C LEU A 244 0.07 -17.56 -12.66
N ALA A 245 1.09 -17.37 -11.81
CA ALA A 245 1.13 -17.96 -10.47
C ALA A 245 -0.01 -17.47 -9.55
N ASN A 246 -0.43 -16.22 -9.71
CA ASN A 246 -1.50 -15.58 -8.92
C ASN A 246 -2.87 -15.65 -9.61
N SER A 247 -3.01 -16.44 -10.69
CA SER A 247 -4.28 -16.57 -11.42
C SER A 247 -5.46 -17.05 -10.54
N PRO A 248 -5.30 -17.95 -9.55
CA PRO A 248 -6.40 -18.32 -8.65
C PRO A 248 -6.95 -17.14 -7.88
N ASP A 249 -6.09 -16.27 -7.32
CA ASP A 249 -6.52 -15.08 -6.57
C ASP A 249 -7.20 -14.03 -7.48
N LEU A 250 -6.76 -13.92 -8.75
CA LEU A 250 -7.41 -13.06 -9.73
C LEU A 250 -8.81 -13.57 -10.10
N VAL A 251 -8.98 -14.89 -10.24
CA VAL A 251 -10.29 -15.50 -10.50
C VAL A 251 -11.23 -15.25 -9.29
N MET A 252 -10.74 -15.44 -8.06
CA MET A 252 -11.52 -15.16 -6.86
C MET A 252 -11.97 -13.71 -6.79
N LYS A 253 -11.12 -12.76 -7.16
CA LYS A 253 -11.48 -11.33 -7.28
C LYS A 253 -12.65 -11.13 -8.25
N LEU A 254 -12.58 -11.72 -9.44
CA LEU A 254 -13.65 -11.59 -10.45
C LEU A 254 -14.97 -12.18 -9.98
N LEU A 255 -14.93 -13.34 -9.32
CA LEU A 255 -16.12 -13.99 -8.77
C LEU A 255 -16.76 -13.17 -7.65
N GLN A 256 -15.96 -12.62 -6.76
CA GLN A 256 -16.43 -11.79 -5.64
C GLN A 256 -17.10 -10.51 -6.15
N GLN A 257 -16.46 -9.79 -7.08
CA GLN A 257 -17.03 -8.58 -7.68
C GLN A 257 -18.39 -8.82 -8.36
N GLN A 258 -18.62 -10.00 -8.93
CA GLN A 258 -19.92 -10.36 -9.49
C GLN A 258 -20.98 -10.56 -8.39
N ASN A 259 -20.60 -11.14 -7.26
CA ASN A 259 -21.53 -11.37 -6.14
C ASN A 259 -21.96 -10.06 -5.47
N VAL A 260 -21.03 -9.13 -5.26
CA VAL A 260 -21.35 -7.80 -4.68
C VAL A 260 -22.35 -7.04 -5.55
N LYS A 261 -22.24 -7.10 -6.88
CA LYS A 261 -23.21 -6.48 -7.79
C LYS A 261 -24.61 -7.07 -7.63
N ARG A 262 -24.74 -8.37 -7.41
CA ARG A 262 -26.05 -9.03 -7.17
C ARG A 262 -26.69 -8.56 -5.87
N ASP A 263 -25.91 -8.50 -4.77
CA ASP A 263 -26.40 -8.01 -3.48
C ASP A 263 -26.92 -6.56 -3.55
N MET A 264 -26.26 -5.69 -4.29
CA MET A 264 -26.74 -4.31 -4.48
C MET A 264 -28.05 -4.25 -5.26
N PHE A 265 -28.25 -5.08 -6.27
CA PHE A 265 -29.50 -5.14 -7.01
C PHE A 265 -30.66 -5.65 -6.16
N GLU A 266 -30.45 -6.68 -5.34
CA GLU A 266 -31.46 -7.19 -4.41
C GLU A 266 -31.85 -6.14 -3.35
N LYS A 267 -30.89 -5.43 -2.76
CA LYS A 267 -31.17 -4.37 -1.77
C LYS A 267 -31.97 -3.20 -2.37
N ILE A 268 -31.70 -2.80 -3.58
CA ILE A 268 -32.44 -1.72 -4.28
C ILE A 268 -33.87 -2.15 -4.56
N ASP A 269 -34.11 -3.38 -4.98
CA ASP A 269 -35.45 -3.89 -5.27
C ASP A 269 -36.31 -4.01 -4.01
N VAL A 270 -35.72 -4.41 -2.88
CA VAL A 270 -36.40 -4.45 -1.56
C VAL A 270 -36.79 -3.04 -1.10
N LEU A 271 -35.95 -2.04 -1.31
CA LEU A 271 -36.29 -0.66 -0.95
C LEU A 271 -37.44 -0.11 -1.82
N LYS A 272 -37.44 -0.40 -3.11
CA LYS A 272 -38.55 -0.01 -4.01
C LYS A 272 -39.86 -0.72 -3.70
N SER A 273 -39.82 -1.97 -3.23
CA SER A 273 -41.01 -2.69 -2.81
C SER A 273 -41.60 -2.13 -1.51
N ASN A 274 -40.76 -1.69 -0.57
CA ASN A 274 -41.20 -1.10 0.70
C ASN A 274 -41.78 0.33 0.53
N GLU A 275 -41.32 1.11 -0.45
CA GLU A 275 -41.93 2.39 -0.78
C GLU A 275 -43.32 2.23 -1.42
N LYS A 276 -43.50 1.27 -2.32
CA LYS A 276 -44.79 0.98 -2.94
C LYS A 276 -45.84 0.47 -1.94
N VAL A 277 -45.44 -0.13 -0.84
CA VAL A 277 -46.35 -0.58 0.24
C VAL A 277 -46.75 0.58 1.14
N LYS A 278 -45.88 1.62 1.32
CA LYS A 278 -46.19 2.82 2.10
C LYS A 278 -47.09 3.82 1.36
N GLU A 279 -47.12 3.82 0.05
CA GLU A 279 -48.01 4.68 -0.74
C GLU A 279 -49.45 4.08 -0.89
N LYS A 280 -49.68 2.87 -0.45
CA LYS A 280 -51.00 2.20 -0.52
C LYS A 280 -51.77 2.10 0.81
N ASN A 281 -51.19 2.65 1.88
CA ASN A 281 -51.83 2.79 3.20
C ASN A 281 -51.91 4.28 3.54
#